data_3bc3c9d99272bb9e4ca27aad7d7fb177
#
_entry.id   3bc3c9d99272bb9e4ca27aad7d7fb177
#
_cell.length_a   1.000
_cell.length_b   1.000
_cell.length_c   1.000
_cell.angle_alpha   90.00
_cell.angle_beta   90.00
_cell.angle_gamma   90.00
#
_symmetry.space_group_name_H-M   'P 1'
#
loop_
_entity.id
_entity.type
_entity.pdbx_description
1 polymer ?
#
loop_
_entity_poly.entity_id
_entity_poly.type
_entity_poly.pdbx_seq_one_letter_code
_entity_poly.pdbx_strand_id
1 'polypeptide(L)'
;MKVSAFTFIKNGQILGYPFIQSIQSILPIVDEFVINVGQSEDDTLALIQSINSPKIRIIQSIWNDNMHDRGYVYGQQKMIAQFNCTGDWAFYIEGDEVYHEDDLDKIRASMQTHIDNPEVEALVFDFYHFYGNSNSYLDSPGWYRSEARIIKNSVRSYAPDGLFWLVLDSNKNGRYPKAKHTGACCYHYGWVRSEEQMNLKSQKVQQYWGGEPTKIDYSQMDQQIIKAFSNSHPKVVQDWLPKDKGIYQADPTYQPSKKQKKHRLMLKLEKLFGLELSKKHYKLIE
;
A
#
# COMPACT_ATOMS: atom_id res chain seq x y z
N MET A 1 -7.45 -21.26 11.55
CA MET A 1 -6.95 -19.91 11.19
C MET A 1 -8.05 -19.18 10.45
N LYS A 2 -8.47 -18.04 10.98
CA LYS A 2 -9.41 -17.10 10.36
C LYS A 2 -8.66 -15.85 9.93
N VAL A 3 -8.93 -15.35 8.71
CA VAL A 3 -8.25 -14.18 8.14
C VAL A 3 -9.28 -13.07 7.91
N SER A 4 -9.05 -11.92 8.51
CA SER A 4 -9.79 -10.70 8.22
C SER A 4 -8.96 -9.81 7.30
N ALA A 5 -9.45 -9.49 6.11
CA ALA A 5 -8.92 -8.35 5.38
C ALA A 5 -9.55 -7.05 5.86
N PHE A 6 -8.84 -5.93 5.67
CA PHE A 6 -9.42 -4.63 5.94
C PHE A 6 -8.78 -3.51 5.11
N THR A 7 -9.58 -2.48 4.88
CA THR A 7 -9.14 -1.24 4.23
C THR A 7 -9.96 -0.06 4.74
N PHE A 8 -9.49 1.13 4.44
CA PHE A 8 -10.27 2.35 4.56
C PHE A 8 -10.20 3.13 3.25
N ILE A 9 -11.29 3.81 2.88
CA ILE A 9 -11.34 4.55 1.62
C ILE A 9 -12.32 5.73 1.72
N LYS A 10 -11.94 6.85 1.09
CA LYS A 10 -12.79 8.03 0.85
C LYS A 10 -12.52 8.54 -0.55
N ASN A 11 -13.58 8.85 -1.33
CA ASN A 11 -13.47 9.40 -2.67
C ASN A 11 -12.66 8.51 -3.65
N GLY A 12 -12.82 7.19 -3.56
CA GLY A 12 -12.03 6.24 -4.34
C GLY A 12 -12.23 6.36 -5.84
N GLN A 13 -13.44 6.68 -6.29
CA GLN A 13 -13.75 6.85 -7.72
C GLN A 13 -13.16 8.18 -8.24
N ILE A 14 -13.41 9.31 -7.57
CA ILE A 14 -12.85 10.62 -7.94
C ILE A 14 -11.32 10.58 -7.99
N LEU A 15 -10.69 9.88 -7.02
CA LEU A 15 -9.24 9.73 -6.95
C LEU A 15 -8.70 8.67 -7.90
N GLY A 16 -9.56 7.98 -8.66
CA GLY A 16 -9.18 6.99 -9.66
C GLY A 16 -8.43 5.78 -9.08
N TYR A 17 -8.78 5.32 -7.87
CA TYR A 17 -8.19 4.12 -7.29
C TYR A 17 -8.78 2.85 -7.90
N PRO A 18 -7.98 1.79 -8.14
CA PRO A 18 -8.48 0.46 -8.48
C PRO A 18 -9.02 -0.29 -7.24
N PHE A 19 -9.80 0.39 -6.39
CA PHE A 19 -10.17 -0.13 -5.08
C PHE A 19 -11.11 -1.35 -5.14
N ILE A 20 -11.92 -1.47 -6.19
CA ILE A 20 -12.73 -2.66 -6.43
C ILE A 20 -11.80 -3.85 -6.75
N GLN A 21 -10.82 -3.64 -7.64
CA GLN A 21 -9.82 -4.63 -8.00
C GLN A 21 -8.93 -5.00 -6.81
N SER A 22 -8.58 -4.00 -6.00
CA SER A 22 -7.85 -4.20 -4.74
C SER A 22 -8.60 -5.17 -3.82
N ILE A 23 -9.88 -4.89 -3.52
CA ILE A 23 -10.72 -5.74 -2.68
C ILE A 23 -10.83 -7.15 -3.28
N GLN A 24 -11.15 -7.25 -4.57
CA GLN A 24 -11.35 -8.52 -5.26
C GLN A 24 -10.08 -9.39 -5.31
N SER A 25 -8.89 -8.77 -5.32
CA SER A 25 -7.62 -9.49 -5.45
C SER A 25 -7.34 -10.44 -4.29
N ILE A 26 -7.76 -10.11 -3.06
CA ILE A 26 -7.52 -10.93 -1.86
C ILE A 26 -8.78 -11.58 -1.30
N LEU A 27 -9.97 -11.23 -1.83
CA LEU A 27 -11.24 -11.77 -1.37
C LEU A 27 -11.31 -13.32 -1.37
N PRO A 28 -10.66 -14.04 -2.31
CA PRO A 28 -10.64 -15.51 -2.29
C PRO A 28 -10.02 -16.12 -1.03
N ILE A 29 -8.98 -15.51 -0.47
CA ILE A 29 -8.17 -16.09 0.62
C ILE A 29 -8.51 -15.56 2.01
N VAL A 30 -9.51 -14.70 2.15
CA VAL A 30 -9.95 -14.15 3.44
C VAL A 30 -11.34 -14.67 3.83
N ASP A 31 -11.63 -14.68 5.13
CA ASP A 31 -12.90 -15.13 5.68
C ASP A 31 -13.88 -13.97 5.89
N GLU A 32 -13.37 -12.77 6.14
CA GLU A 32 -14.13 -11.52 6.17
C GLU A 32 -13.31 -10.37 5.58
N PHE A 33 -13.99 -9.32 5.12
CA PHE A 33 -13.36 -8.09 4.66
C PHE A 33 -14.07 -6.88 5.27
N VAL A 34 -13.39 -6.19 6.17
CA VAL A 34 -13.88 -4.98 6.83
C VAL A 34 -13.47 -3.76 6.00
N ILE A 35 -14.44 -3.01 5.51
CA ILE A 35 -14.19 -1.80 4.71
C ILE A 35 -14.73 -0.58 5.45
N ASN A 36 -13.83 0.29 5.90
CA ASN A 36 -14.18 1.55 6.51
C ASN A 36 -14.30 2.63 5.43
N VAL A 37 -15.54 2.95 5.04
CA VAL A 37 -15.84 3.94 4.00
C VAL A 37 -16.05 5.30 4.66
N GLY A 38 -15.17 6.25 4.32
CA GLY A 38 -15.35 7.65 4.70
C GLY A 38 -16.51 8.30 3.92
N GLN A 39 -17.07 9.36 4.47
CA GLN A 39 -18.09 10.16 3.78
C GLN A 39 -17.50 10.67 2.45
N SER A 40 -17.95 10.07 1.35
CA SER A 40 -17.45 10.32 -0.01
C SER A 40 -18.40 11.22 -0.79
N GLU A 41 -17.84 11.98 -1.72
CA GLU A 41 -18.57 12.88 -2.64
C GLU A 41 -18.93 12.16 -3.95
N ASP A 42 -18.59 10.88 -4.07
CA ASP A 42 -18.72 10.05 -5.26
C ASP A 42 -19.41 8.72 -4.95
N ASP A 43 -19.51 7.83 -5.94
CA ASP A 43 -20.18 6.54 -5.82
C ASP A 43 -19.34 5.45 -5.12
N THR A 44 -18.28 5.82 -4.39
CA THR A 44 -17.38 4.85 -3.72
C THR A 44 -18.13 3.80 -2.90
N LEU A 45 -19.12 4.23 -2.08
CA LEU A 45 -19.91 3.31 -1.27
C LEU A 45 -20.76 2.36 -2.12
N ALA A 46 -21.46 2.91 -3.11
CA ALA A 46 -22.32 2.12 -4.00
C ALA A 46 -21.52 1.10 -4.81
N LEU A 47 -20.33 1.48 -5.30
CA LEU A 47 -19.42 0.59 -6.01
C LEU A 47 -18.92 -0.55 -5.12
N ILE A 48 -18.60 -0.29 -3.85
CA ILE A 48 -18.21 -1.36 -2.90
C ILE A 48 -19.37 -2.30 -2.65
N GLN A 49 -20.58 -1.78 -2.45
CA GLN A 49 -21.79 -2.57 -2.26
C GLN A 49 -22.08 -3.47 -3.47
N SER A 50 -21.77 -3.01 -4.68
CA SER A 50 -21.99 -3.77 -5.92
C SER A 50 -21.13 -5.04 -6.04
N ILE A 51 -20.05 -5.19 -5.24
CA ILE A 51 -19.25 -6.44 -5.19
C ILE A 51 -20.13 -7.62 -4.70
N ASN A 52 -21.15 -7.35 -3.91
CA ASN A 52 -22.14 -8.29 -3.43
C ASN A 52 -21.55 -9.60 -2.86
N SER A 53 -20.56 -9.49 -1.97
CA SER A 53 -19.96 -10.63 -1.29
C SER A 53 -20.38 -10.71 0.17
N PRO A 54 -20.82 -11.89 0.68
CA PRO A 54 -21.18 -12.06 2.09
C PRO A 54 -20.00 -11.89 3.05
N LYS A 55 -18.77 -11.89 2.55
CA LYS A 55 -17.55 -11.65 3.34
C LYS A 55 -17.35 -10.17 3.65
N ILE A 56 -17.96 -9.25 2.90
CA ILE A 56 -17.77 -7.81 3.03
C ILE A 56 -18.64 -7.25 4.14
N ARG A 57 -18.02 -6.55 5.07
CA ARG A 57 -18.67 -5.78 6.12
C ARG A 57 -18.25 -4.33 6.05
N ILE A 58 -19.19 -3.44 5.76
CA ILE A 58 -18.95 -2.01 5.58
C ILE A 58 -19.18 -1.30 6.91
N ILE A 59 -18.23 -0.43 7.26
CA ILE A 59 -18.34 0.57 8.33
C ILE A 59 -18.32 1.94 7.65
N GLN A 60 -19.15 2.85 8.07
CA GLN A 60 -19.11 4.24 7.62
C GLN A 60 -18.54 5.13 8.72
N SER A 61 -17.58 5.97 8.37
CA SER A 61 -16.92 6.87 9.30
C SER A 61 -16.84 8.30 8.77
N ILE A 62 -16.72 9.24 9.70
CA ILE A 62 -16.47 10.65 9.40
C ILE A 62 -14.99 10.91 9.62
N TRP A 63 -14.34 11.51 8.63
CA TRP A 63 -12.95 11.93 8.74
C TRP A 63 -12.89 13.33 9.37
N ASN A 64 -11.89 13.54 10.22
CA ASN A 64 -11.65 14.86 10.77
C ASN A 64 -10.85 15.70 9.75
N ASP A 65 -11.56 16.45 8.93
CA ASP A 65 -10.96 17.27 7.87
C ASP A 65 -10.14 18.46 8.42
N ASN A 66 -10.20 18.73 9.73
CA ASN A 66 -9.35 19.75 10.40
C ASN A 66 -8.02 19.16 10.94
N MET A 67 -7.81 17.86 10.81
CA MET A 67 -6.58 17.21 11.25
C MET A 67 -5.57 17.15 10.10
N HIS A 68 -4.65 18.11 10.08
CA HIS A 68 -3.64 18.30 9.03
C HIS A 68 -2.23 17.90 9.51
N ASP A 69 -2.10 16.80 10.23
CA ASP A 69 -0.81 16.41 10.82
C ASP A 69 -0.39 15.01 10.35
N ARG A 70 0.62 14.97 9.48
CA ARG A 70 1.42 13.79 9.08
C ARG A 70 0.62 12.53 8.77
N GLY A 71 -0.57 12.69 8.18
CA GLY A 71 -1.42 11.55 7.83
C GLY A 71 -2.08 10.86 9.02
N TYR A 72 -2.15 11.50 10.20
CA TYR A 72 -2.73 10.91 11.41
C TYR A 72 -4.18 10.44 11.20
N VAL A 73 -4.97 11.16 10.39
CA VAL A 73 -6.34 10.76 10.02
C VAL A 73 -6.35 9.39 9.34
N TYR A 74 -5.37 9.11 8.47
CA TYR A 74 -5.25 7.80 7.83
C TYR A 74 -4.98 6.69 8.86
N GLY A 75 -4.12 6.96 9.86
CA GLY A 75 -3.90 6.06 10.97
C GLY A 75 -5.19 5.76 11.75
N GLN A 76 -5.98 6.80 12.06
CA GLN A 76 -7.26 6.64 12.73
C GLN A 76 -8.23 5.76 11.91
N GLN A 77 -8.36 6.03 10.61
CA GLN A 77 -9.27 5.29 9.73
C GLN A 77 -8.83 3.84 9.53
N LYS A 78 -7.51 3.60 9.43
CA LYS A 78 -6.91 2.27 9.42
C LYS A 78 -7.25 1.49 10.68
N MET A 79 -7.10 2.13 11.85
CA MET A 79 -7.38 1.48 13.14
C MET A 79 -8.87 1.23 13.36
N ILE A 80 -9.78 2.11 12.90
CA ILE A 80 -11.22 1.86 12.94
C ILE A 80 -11.54 0.57 12.18
N ALA A 81 -10.99 0.38 10.98
CA ALA A 81 -11.20 -0.85 10.22
C ALA A 81 -10.58 -2.07 10.92
N GLN A 82 -9.33 -1.97 11.37
CA GLN A 82 -8.61 -3.08 12.02
C GLN A 82 -9.29 -3.56 13.31
N PHE A 83 -9.74 -2.66 14.18
CA PHE A 83 -10.42 -3.02 15.44
C PHE A 83 -11.74 -3.75 15.24
N ASN A 84 -12.29 -3.70 14.05
CA ASN A 84 -13.47 -4.46 13.68
C ASN A 84 -13.13 -5.82 13.05
N CYS A 85 -11.87 -6.17 12.84
CA CYS A 85 -11.44 -7.49 12.38
C CYS A 85 -11.58 -8.53 13.49
N THR A 86 -12.11 -9.70 13.15
CA THR A 86 -12.36 -10.80 14.09
C THR A 86 -11.48 -12.04 13.83
N GLY A 87 -10.65 -12.01 12.78
CA GLY A 87 -9.72 -13.08 12.44
C GLY A 87 -8.46 -13.12 13.29
N ASP A 88 -7.72 -14.21 13.19
CA ASP A 88 -6.40 -14.36 13.83
C ASP A 88 -5.38 -13.41 13.20
N TRP A 89 -5.48 -13.21 11.89
CA TRP A 89 -4.70 -12.27 11.10
C TRP A 89 -5.56 -11.13 10.59
N ALA A 90 -5.01 -9.91 10.62
CA ALA A 90 -5.55 -8.73 9.98
C ALA A 90 -4.70 -8.38 8.75
N PHE A 91 -5.26 -8.52 7.55
CA PHE A 91 -4.62 -8.24 6.27
C PHE A 91 -5.06 -6.88 5.75
N TYR A 92 -4.18 -5.90 5.86
CA TYR A 92 -4.40 -4.55 5.35
C TYR A 92 -4.11 -4.48 3.85
N ILE A 93 -4.96 -3.77 3.11
CA ILE A 93 -4.71 -3.45 1.70
C ILE A 93 -5.12 -2.00 1.43
N GLU A 94 -4.30 -1.26 0.71
CA GLU A 94 -4.65 0.09 0.26
C GLU A 94 -5.48 0.04 -1.02
N GLY A 95 -6.28 1.07 -1.30
CA GLY A 95 -7.18 1.08 -2.47
C GLY A 95 -6.49 1.08 -3.83
N ASP A 96 -5.15 1.21 -3.87
CA ASP A 96 -4.32 1.15 -5.07
C ASP A 96 -3.28 0.01 -5.03
N GLU A 97 -3.45 -0.94 -4.12
CA GLU A 97 -2.67 -2.17 -4.02
C GLU A 97 -3.47 -3.36 -4.54
N VAL A 98 -2.83 -4.26 -5.28
CA VAL A 98 -3.45 -5.46 -5.84
C VAL A 98 -2.48 -6.63 -5.69
N TYR A 99 -2.98 -7.83 -5.40
CA TYR A 99 -2.17 -9.05 -5.33
C TYR A 99 -2.44 -9.94 -6.53
N HIS A 100 -1.38 -10.60 -7.00
CA HIS A 100 -1.47 -11.52 -8.13
C HIS A 100 -2.13 -12.83 -7.67
N GLU A 101 -3.02 -13.35 -8.50
CA GLU A 101 -3.72 -14.60 -8.20
C GLU A 101 -2.78 -15.80 -7.97
N ASP A 102 -1.63 -15.83 -8.64
CA ASP A 102 -0.61 -16.88 -8.49
C ASP A 102 0.11 -16.84 -7.12
N ASP A 103 0.01 -15.73 -6.39
CA ASP A 103 0.61 -15.59 -5.06
C ASP A 103 -0.36 -15.90 -3.90
N LEU A 104 -1.67 -16.06 -4.16
CA LEU A 104 -2.68 -16.18 -3.10
C LEU A 104 -2.46 -17.40 -2.21
N ASP A 105 -2.15 -18.56 -2.80
CA ASP A 105 -1.88 -19.79 -2.03
C ASP A 105 -0.61 -19.64 -1.18
N LYS A 106 0.43 -18.99 -1.70
CA LYS A 106 1.67 -18.69 -0.99
C LYS A 106 1.40 -17.77 0.22
N ILE A 107 0.59 -16.73 0.03
CA ILE A 107 0.19 -15.81 1.11
C ILE A 107 -0.54 -16.57 2.20
N ARG A 108 -1.54 -17.42 1.84
CA ARG A 108 -2.31 -18.22 2.79
C ARG A 108 -1.42 -19.22 3.54
N ALA A 109 -0.52 -19.90 2.83
CA ALA A 109 0.45 -20.82 3.42
C ALA A 109 1.39 -20.12 4.42
N SER A 110 1.87 -18.91 4.11
CA SER A 110 2.71 -18.13 5.02
C SER A 110 1.96 -17.79 6.32
N MET A 111 0.70 -17.35 6.23
CA MET A 111 -0.13 -17.13 7.42
C MET A 111 -0.30 -18.40 8.25
N GLN A 112 -0.58 -19.54 7.62
CA GLN A 112 -0.75 -20.82 8.31
C GLN A 112 0.53 -21.28 8.99
N THR A 113 1.68 -21.11 8.35
CA THR A 113 2.99 -21.51 8.89
C THR A 113 3.35 -20.70 10.16
N HIS A 114 2.93 -19.45 10.22
CA HIS A 114 3.38 -18.55 11.28
C HIS A 114 2.31 -18.23 12.34
N ILE A 115 1.11 -18.83 12.25
CA ILE A 115 0.01 -18.50 13.17
C ILE A 115 0.39 -18.79 14.63
N ASP A 116 0.99 -19.94 14.90
CA ASP A 116 1.33 -20.40 16.25
C ASP A 116 2.73 -19.94 16.71
N ASN A 117 3.50 -19.27 15.85
CA ASN A 117 4.82 -18.76 16.22
C ASN A 117 4.69 -17.41 16.94
N PRO A 118 4.95 -17.32 18.28
CA PRO A 118 4.80 -16.07 19.04
C PRO A 118 5.82 -14.99 18.68
N GLU A 119 6.94 -15.35 18.04
CA GLU A 119 7.95 -14.39 17.61
C GLU A 119 7.55 -13.67 16.31
N VAL A 120 6.64 -14.23 15.51
CA VAL A 120 6.14 -13.60 14.28
C VAL A 120 4.91 -12.78 14.59
N GLU A 121 5.01 -11.47 14.47
CA GLU A 121 3.92 -10.51 14.71
C GLU A 121 3.27 -10.07 13.40
N ALA A 122 4.04 -9.99 12.30
CA ALA A 122 3.58 -9.52 11.01
C ALA A 122 4.18 -10.31 9.84
N LEU A 123 3.59 -10.15 8.65
CA LEU A 123 4.10 -10.69 7.40
C LEU A 123 4.31 -9.55 6.39
N VAL A 124 5.41 -9.64 5.65
CA VAL A 124 5.95 -8.61 4.75
C VAL A 124 5.83 -9.06 3.31
N PHE A 125 5.55 -8.12 2.45
CA PHE A 125 5.50 -8.27 0.99
C PHE A 125 6.56 -7.41 0.34
N ASP A 126 7.11 -7.85 -0.78
CA ASP A 126 7.84 -7.01 -1.69
C ASP A 126 6.89 -6.15 -2.52
N PHE A 127 7.38 -5.03 -3.09
CA PHE A 127 6.53 -4.07 -3.78
C PHE A 127 7.01 -3.74 -5.19
N TYR A 128 6.08 -3.75 -6.14
CA TYR A 128 6.22 -3.05 -7.41
C TYR A 128 5.49 -1.72 -7.32
N HIS A 129 6.21 -0.62 -7.16
CA HIS A 129 5.62 0.74 -7.22
C HIS A 129 5.60 1.20 -8.67
N PHE A 130 4.50 0.92 -9.38
CA PHE A 130 4.35 1.37 -10.77
C PHE A 130 4.30 2.90 -10.83
N TYR A 131 4.91 3.48 -11.87
CA TYR A 131 5.08 4.92 -11.96
C TYR A 131 4.82 5.43 -13.39
N GLY A 132 3.87 6.36 -13.52
CA GLY A 132 3.47 6.98 -14.79
C GLY A 132 2.69 6.04 -15.72
N ASN A 133 3.03 4.76 -15.72
CA ASN A 133 2.38 3.70 -16.49
C ASN A 133 2.51 2.34 -15.78
N SER A 134 1.92 1.30 -16.37
CA SER A 134 1.99 -0.05 -15.83
C SER A 134 3.21 -0.86 -16.27
N ASN A 135 4.03 -0.36 -17.19
CA ASN A 135 5.17 -1.09 -17.76
C ASN A 135 6.49 -0.77 -17.07
N SER A 136 6.48 0.10 -16.07
CA SER A 136 7.67 0.50 -15.32
C SER A 136 7.37 0.73 -13.85
N TYR A 137 8.35 0.44 -13.01
CA TYR A 137 8.25 0.62 -11.57
C TYR A 137 9.51 1.28 -11.01
N LEU A 138 9.36 1.88 -9.83
CA LEU A 138 10.45 2.54 -9.12
C LEU A 138 11.26 1.53 -8.32
N ASP A 139 12.59 1.56 -8.50
CA ASP A 139 13.53 0.82 -7.67
C ASP A 139 14.59 1.76 -7.11
N SER A 140 14.32 2.28 -5.94
CA SER A 140 15.16 3.29 -5.29
C SER A 140 15.13 3.16 -3.77
N PRO A 141 16.25 3.36 -3.07
CA PRO A 141 16.25 3.46 -1.61
C PRO A 141 15.37 4.57 -1.02
N GLY A 142 14.91 5.48 -1.86
CA GLY A 142 13.94 6.53 -1.47
C GLY A 142 12.50 6.03 -1.36
N TRP A 143 12.22 4.82 -1.81
CA TRP A 143 10.95 4.12 -1.74
C TRP A 143 11.11 2.85 -0.92
N TYR A 144 10.13 2.51 -0.08
CA TYR A 144 10.16 1.20 0.58
C TYR A 144 9.98 0.12 -0.49
N ARG A 145 10.81 -0.89 -0.47
CA ARG A 145 10.73 -2.04 -1.40
C ARG A 145 9.96 -3.19 -0.82
N SER A 146 9.74 -3.15 0.47
CA SER A 146 8.96 -4.14 1.20
C SER A 146 8.30 -3.49 2.41
N GLU A 147 7.08 -3.97 2.76
CA GLU A 147 6.30 -3.44 3.87
C GLU A 147 5.38 -4.51 4.46
N ALA A 148 5.10 -4.41 5.76
CA ALA A 148 4.15 -5.28 6.41
C ALA A 148 2.73 -4.93 5.96
N ARG A 149 1.98 -5.94 5.51
CA ARG A 149 0.55 -5.81 5.16
C ARG A 149 -0.34 -6.77 5.92
N ILE A 150 0.23 -7.73 6.64
CA ILE A 150 -0.51 -8.63 7.52
C ILE A 150 0.07 -8.52 8.93
N ILE A 151 -0.80 -8.43 9.94
CA ILE A 151 -0.42 -8.41 11.35
C ILE A 151 -1.35 -9.32 12.15
N LYS A 152 -0.84 -9.98 13.21
CA LYS A 152 -1.68 -10.75 14.14
C LYS A 152 -2.60 -9.82 14.91
N ASN A 153 -3.89 -10.15 14.98
CA ASN A 153 -4.88 -9.37 15.73
C ASN A 153 -4.66 -9.43 17.24
N SER A 154 -3.94 -10.43 17.73
CA SER A 154 -3.55 -10.56 19.14
C SER A 154 -2.44 -9.60 19.57
N VAL A 155 -1.77 -8.95 18.60
CA VAL A 155 -0.66 -8.02 18.87
C VAL A 155 -1.21 -6.62 19.16
N ARG A 156 -0.73 -5.97 20.22
CA ARG A 156 -1.09 -4.60 20.57
C ARG A 156 -0.44 -3.62 19.59
N SER A 157 -1.06 -3.43 18.45
CA SER A 157 -0.57 -2.57 17.38
C SER A 157 -1.39 -1.29 17.25
N TYR A 158 -0.76 -0.24 16.72
CA TYR A 158 -1.43 0.96 16.25
C TYR A 158 -0.74 1.49 15.00
N ALA A 159 -1.48 2.24 14.18
CA ALA A 159 -0.96 2.89 12.99
C ALA A 159 -0.81 4.39 13.25
N PRO A 160 0.41 4.96 13.21
CA PRO A 160 0.62 6.39 13.36
C PRO A 160 0.15 7.20 12.13
N ASP A 161 0.11 6.54 10.99
CA ASP A 161 -0.42 7.00 9.71
C ASP A 161 -1.05 5.84 8.94
N GLY A 162 -1.36 6.00 7.66
CA GLY A 162 -1.93 4.93 6.83
C GLY A 162 -0.96 3.82 6.46
N LEU A 163 0.35 4.07 6.50
CA LEU A 163 1.35 3.21 5.85
C LEU A 163 1.71 1.97 6.68
N PHE A 164 2.10 2.14 7.94
CA PHE A 164 2.72 1.08 8.73
C PHE A 164 2.12 0.93 10.12
N TRP A 165 2.60 -0.05 10.89
CA TRP A 165 2.24 -0.27 12.28
C TRP A 165 3.42 -0.06 13.22
N LEU A 166 3.08 0.34 14.42
CA LEU A 166 3.91 0.19 15.60
C LEU A 166 3.26 -0.81 16.57
N VAL A 167 4.06 -1.63 17.21
CA VAL A 167 3.65 -2.56 18.25
C VAL A 167 4.05 -2.00 19.61
N LEU A 168 3.13 -1.99 20.55
CA LEU A 168 3.39 -1.52 21.91
C LEU A 168 4.13 -2.60 22.71
N ASP A 169 5.28 -2.25 23.28
CA ASP A 169 6.00 -3.06 24.24
C ASP A 169 5.31 -3.06 25.63
N SER A 170 5.92 -3.71 26.62
CA SER A 170 5.40 -3.76 27.99
C SER A 170 5.28 -2.36 28.61
N ASN A 171 6.13 -1.43 28.27
CA ASN A 171 6.16 -0.04 28.74
C ASN A 171 5.29 0.91 27.89
N LYS A 172 4.52 0.35 26.94
CA LYS A 172 3.69 1.09 25.97
C LYS A 172 4.49 1.97 24.99
N ASN A 173 5.78 1.70 24.82
CA ASN A 173 6.58 2.34 23.77
C ASN A 173 6.32 1.65 22.43
N GLY A 174 6.21 2.43 21.36
CA GLY A 174 6.04 1.89 20.01
C GLY A 174 7.36 1.40 19.42
N ARG A 175 7.34 0.21 18.85
CA ARG A 175 8.43 -0.38 18.06
C ARG A 175 7.89 -0.98 16.77
N TYR A 176 8.76 -1.21 15.80
CA TYR A 176 8.37 -1.94 14.59
C TYR A 176 8.03 -3.41 14.89
N PRO A 177 7.05 -4.00 14.18
CA PRO A 177 6.69 -5.41 14.35
C PRO A 177 7.83 -6.34 13.92
N LYS A 178 7.95 -7.49 14.61
CA LYS A 178 8.79 -8.61 14.18
C LYS A 178 8.09 -9.35 13.04
N ALA A 179 8.77 -9.55 11.93
CA ALA A 179 8.10 -10.02 10.72
C ALA A 179 8.88 -11.10 9.96
N LYS A 180 8.14 -11.88 9.17
CA LYS A 180 8.64 -12.80 8.14
C LYS A 180 8.17 -12.38 6.77
N HIS A 181 8.95 -12.70 5.73
CA HIS A 181 8.52 -12.51 4.34
C HIS A 181 7.50 -13.56 3.91
N THR A 182 6.49 -13.12 3.16
CA THR A 182 5.55 -14.03 2.50
C THR A 182 6.14 -14.66 1.25
N GLY A 183 7.15 -14.03 0.65
CA GLY A 183 7.65 -14.36 -0.68
C GLY A 183 6.72 -13.95 -1.83
N ALA A 184 5.68 -13.16 -1.54
CA ALA A 184 4.73 -12.62 -2.51
C ALA A 184 4.97 -11.12 -2.72
N CYS A 185 4.47 -10.59 -3.87
CA CYS A 185 4.61 -9.19 -4.23
C CYS A 185 3.26 -8.46 -4.16
N CYS A 186 3.30 -7.23 -3.68
CA CYS A 186 2.24 -6.25 -3.78
C CYS A 186 2.43 -5.40 -5.04
N TYR A 187 1.41 -5.31 -5.87
CA TYR A 187 1.37 -4.51 -7.09
C TYR A 187 0.71 -3.17 -6.77
N HIS A 188 1.51 -2.14 -6.55
CA HIS A 188 1.04 -0.83 -6.14
C HIS A 188 0.90 0.11 -7.35
N TYR A 189 -0.36 0.45 -7.69
CA TYR A 189 -0.74 1.29 -8.83
C TYR A 189 -0.97 2.75 -8.46
N GLY A 190 -0.46 3.17 -7.33
CA GLY A 190 -0.66 4.52 -6.77
C GLY A 190 -0.30 5.68 -7.70
N TRP A 191 0.55 5.43 -8.72
CA TRP A 191 1.05 6.42 -9.67
C TRP A 191 0.74 6.05 -11.14
N VAL A 192 -0.19 5.15 -11.39
CA VAL A 192 -0.65 4.75 -12.74
C VAL A 192 -1.91 5.54 -13.08
N ARG A 193 -1.78 6.85 -13.24
CA ARG A 193 -2.86 7.79 -13.56
C ARG A 193 -2.30 8.92 -14.39
N SER A 194 -3.17 9.68 -15.06
CA SER A 194 -2.76 10.92 -15.71
C SER A 194 -2.20 11.93 -14.71
N GLU A 195 -1.35 12.84 -15.17
CA GLU A 195 -0.84 13.93 -14.32
C GLU A 195 -1.97 14.78 -13.73
N GLU A 196 -3.05 14.99 -14.47
CA GLU A 196 -4.23 15.71 -13.99
C GLU A 196 -4.87 14.99 -12.79
N GLN A 197 -5.12 13.69 -12.91
CA GLN A 197 -5.67 12.89 -11.81
C GLN A 197 -4.72 12.83 -10.61
N MET A 198 -3.41 12.77 -10.86
CA MET A 198 -2.41 12.78 -9.78
C MET A 198 -2.32 14.13 -9.09
N ASN A 199 -2.49 15.24 -9.82
CA ASN A 199 -2.55 16.57 -9.22
C ASN A 199 -3.81 16.75 -8.37
N LEU A 200 -4.96 16.25 -8.81
CA LEU A 200 -6.19 16.22 -8.01
C LEU A 200 -6.01 15.37 -6.74
N LYS A 201 -5.40 14.17 -6.86
CA LYS A 201 -5.04 13.34 -5.71
C LYS A 201 -4.12 14.10 -4.76
N SER A 202 -3.07 14.76 -5.26
CA SER A 202 -2.14 15.54 -4.45
C SER A 202 -2.87 16.62 -3.66
N GLN A 203 -3.79 17.35 -4.26
CA GLN A 203 -4.58 18.38 -3.58
C GLN A 203 -5.46 17.80 -2.46
N LYS A 204 -6.23 16.75 -2.74
CA LYS A 204 -7.16 16.15 -1.77
C LYS A 204 -6.46 15.35 -0.66
N VAL A 205 -5.29 14.78 -0.93
CA VAL A 205 -4.55 13.94 0.03
C VAL A 205 -3.59 14.77 0.87
N GLN A 206 -2.92 15.76 0.27
CA GLN A 206 -1.88 16.54 0.95
C GLN A 206 -2.41 17.32 2.15
N GLN A 207 -3.67 17.71 2.15
CA GLN A 207 -4.29 18.37 3.30
C GLN A 207 -4.10 17.59 4.61
N TYR A 208 -4.20 16.25 4.58
CA TYR A 208 -4.03 15.42 5.78
C TYR A 208 -2.56 15.23 6.20
N TRP A 209 -1.61 15.63 5.35
CA TRP A 209 -0.16 15.56 5.63
C TRP A 209 0.40 16.89 6.15
N GLY A 210 -0.37 17.98 6.08
CA GLY A 210 0.03 19.30 6.58
C GLY A 210 1.08 19.99 5.72
N GLY A 211 1.03 19.81 4.40
CA GLY A 211 1.94 20.46 3.45
C GLY A 211 1.22 20.98 2.21
N GLU A 212 1.93 21.74 1.38
CA GLU A 212 1.42 22.20 0.10
C GLU A 212 1.29 21.06 -0.93
N PRO A 213 0.25 21.07 -1.77
CA PRO A 213 0.13 20.11 -2.86
C PRO A 213 1.34 20.16 -3.79
N THR A 214 1.90 19.00 -4.09
CA THR A 214 3.01 18.91 -5.03
C THR A 214 2.48 18.73 -6.44
N LYS A 215 2.92 19.57 -7.38
CA LYS A 215 2.63 19.38 -8.80
C LYS A 215 3.35 18.14 -9.29
N ILE A 216 2.60 17.20 -9.83
CA ILE A 216 3.13 15.98 -10.42
C ILE A 216 3.41 16.24 -11.90
N ASP A 217 4.64 15.93 -12.28
CA ASP A 217 5.13 15.95 -13.65
C ASP A 217 6.01 14.71 -13.83
N TYR A 218 5.52 13.74 -14.56
CA TYR A 218 6.22 12.47 -14.73
C TYR A 218 7.53 12.61 -15.53
N SER A 219 7.69 13.68 -16.32
CA SER A 219 8.94 13.94 -17.02
C SER A 219 10.10 14.28 -16.07
N GLN A 220 9.78 14.80 -14.87
CA GLN A 220 10.72 15.24 -13.85
C GLN A 220 11.18 14.10 -12.94
N MET A 221 11.51 12.95 -13.52
CA MET A 221 11.93 11.76 -12.78
C MET A 221 13.33 11.29 -13.20
N ASP A 222 14.11 10.85 -12.21
CA ASP A 222 15.40 10.24 -12.43
C ASP A 222 15.27 8.85 -13.09
N GLN A 223 15.70 8.74 -14.33
CA GLN A 223 15.64 7.51 -15.12
C GLN A 223 16.40 6.33 -14.50
N GLN A 224 17.43 6.60 -13.68
CA GLN A 224 18.26 5.54 -13.09
C GLN A 224 17.51 4.74 -12.02
N ILE A 225 16.38 5.24 -11.52
CA ILE A 225 15.57 4.56 -10.51
C ILE A 225 14.33 3.87 -11.09
N ILE A 226 14.13 3.95 -12.39
CA ILE A 226 13.01 3.31 -13.09
C ILE A 226 13.49 1.99 -13.68
N LYS A 227 12.74 0.92 -13.45
CA LYS A 227 12.94 -0.40 -14.07
C LYS A 227 11.75 -0.78 -14.94
N ALA A 228 12.03 -1.44 -16.07
CA ALA A 228 10.99 -2.04 -16.87
C ALA A 228 10.34 -3.21 -16.13
N PHE A 229 9.01 -3.31 -16.22
CA PHE A 229 8.24 -4.43 -15.72
C PHE A 229 7.88 -5.36 -16.87
N SER A 230 8.22 -6.65 -16.75
CA SER A 230 8.03 -7.66 -17.80
C SER A 230 7.16 -8.83 -17.37
N ASN A 231 6.73 -8.88 -16.09
CA ASN A 231 5.86 -9.92 -15.59
C ASN A 231 4.38 -9.63 -15.95
N SER A 232 3.49 -10.58 -15.67
CA SER A 232 2.06 -10.38 -15.82
C SER A 232 1.50 -9.48 -14.71
N HIS A 233 0.50 -8.68 -15.08
CA HIS A 233 -0.34 -8.01 -14.10
C HIS A 233 -1.45 -8.96 -13.60
N PRO A 234 -1.93 -8.80 -12.36
CA PRO A 234 -3.08 -9.54 -11.86
C PRO A 234 -4.27 -9.43 -12.81
N LYS A 235 -4.98 -10.54 -13.05
CA LYS A 235 -6.13 -10.56 -13.97
C LYS A 235 -7.20 -9.55 -13.58
N VAL A 236 -7.44 -9.40 -12.29
CA VAL A 236 -8.49 -8.53 -11.75
C VAL A 236 -8.29 -7.04 -12.10
N VAL A 237 -7.06 -6.60 -12.39
CA VAL A 237 -6.75 -5.19 -12.66
C VAL A 237 -6.63 -4.88 -14.16
N GLN A 238 -6.62 -5.88 -15.04
CA GLN A 238 -6.31 -5.70 -16.48
C GLN A 238 -7.26 -4.73 -17.18
N ASP A 239 -8.57 -4.81 -16.88
CA ASP A 239 -9.55 -3.89 -17.48
C ASP A 239 -9.47 -2.46 -16.94
N TRP A 240 -8.93 -2.29 -15.74
CA TRP A 240 -8.70 -0.98 -15.13
C TRP A 240 -7.41 -0.31 -15.68
N LEU A 241 -6.41 -1.10 -16.07
CA LEU A 241 -5.15 -0.55 -16.58
C LEU A 241 -5.39 0.33 -17.82
N PRO A 242 -4.71 1.49 -17.93
CA PRO A 242 -4.79 2.33 -19.10
C PRO A 242 -4.47 1.53 -20.37
N LYS A 243 -5.35 1.57 -21.35
CA LYS A 243 -5.16 0.89 -22.64
C LYS A 243 -4.03 1.52 -23.46
N ASP A 244 -3.84 2.80 -23.28
CA ASP A 244 -2.71 3.53 -23.85
C ASP A 244 -1.47 3.27 -22.99
N LYS A 245 -0.57 2.46 -23.54
CA LYS A 245 0.74 2.16 -22.94
C LYS A 245 1.68 3.35 -23.07
N GLY A 246 1.19 4.58 -22.84
CA GLY A 246 1.98 5.79 -22.92
C GLY A 246 3.40 5.52 -22.43
N ILE A 247 4.36 5.51 -23.36
CA ILE A 247 5.76 5.35 -23.00
C ILE A 247 6.11 6.60 -22.21
N TYR A 248 6.29 6.41 -20.91
CA TYR A 248 6.82 7.46 -20.07
C TYR A 248 8.17 7.92 -20.67
N GLN A 249 8.23 9.17 -21.11
CA GLN A 249 9.47 9.79 -21.58
C GLN A 249 9.89 10.82 -20.54
N ALA A 250 11.01 10.52 -19.85
CA ALA A 250 11.60 11.54 -19.03
C ALA A 250 12.17 12.66 -19.87
N ASP A 251 12.13 13.85 -19.34
CA ASP A 251 12.86 14.98 -19.88
C ASP A 251 14.37 14.66 -19.87
N PRO A 252 15.04 14.57 -21.05
CA PRO A 252 16.47 14.28 -21.12
C PRO A 252 17.33 15.39 -20.48
N THR A 253 16.76 16.58 -20.29
CA THR A 253 17.43 17.71 -19.63
C THR A 253 17.22 17.75 -18.13
N TYR A 254 16.39 16.86 -17.58
CA TYR A 254 16.09 16.81 -16.16
C TYR A 254 17.32 16.64 -15.30
N GLN A 255 17.50 17.56 -14.34
CA GLN A 255 18.61 17.51 -13.39
C GLN A 255 18.14 16.95 -12.04
N PRO A 256 18.65 15.77 -11.62
CA PRO A 256 18.26 15.19 -10.35
C PRO A 256 18.51 16.11 -9.16
N SER A 257 17.55 16.21 -8.27
CA SER A 257 17.66 16.93 -7.02
C SER A 257 18.77 16.40 -6.13
N LYS A 258 19.19 17.15 -5.10
CA LYS A 258 20.17 16.68 -4.10
C LYS A 258 19.74 15.36 -3.46
N LYS A 259 18.45 15.19 -3.17
CA LYS A 259 17.87 13.97 -2.61
C LYS A 259 18.02 12.79 -3.58
N GLN A 260 17.69 12.99 -4.86
CA GLN A 260 17.84 11.95 -5.88
C GLN A 260 19.30 11.57 -6.13
N LYS A 261 20.23 12.54 -6.15
CA LYS A 261 21.66 12.27 -6.22
C LYS A 261 22.16 11.41 -5.04
N LYS A 262 21.66 11.68 -3.82
CA LYS A 262 21.93 10.82 -2.66
C LYS A 262 21.39 9.39 -2.88
N HIS A 263 20.18 9.24 -3.41
CA HIS A 263 19.60 7.93 -3.70
C HIS A 263 20.42 7.16 -4.76
N ARG A 264 20.94 7.84 -5.80
CA ARG A 264 21.86 7.23 -6.77
C ARG A 264 23.14 6.68 -6.10
N LEU A 265 23.71 7.43 -5.16
CA LEU A 265 24.87 6.96 -4.39
C LEU A 265 24.50 5.73 -3.53
N MET A 266 23.36 5.76 -2.86
CA MET A 266 22.88 4.62 -2.09
C MET A 266 22.67 3.38 -2.97
N LEU A 267 22.09 3.52 -4.17
CA LEU A 267 21.95 2.41 -5.14
C LEU A 267 23.32 1.80 -5.54
N LYS A 268 24.37 2.64 -5.71
CA LYS A 268 25.72 2.13 -5.98
C LYS A 268 26.28 1.35 -4.81
N LEU A 269 26.07 1.82 -3.59
CA LEU A 269 26.50 1.14 -2.37
C LEU A 269 25.74 -0.19 -2.17
N GLU A 270 24.44 -0.23 -2.43
CA GLU A 270 23.64 -1.47 -2.41
C GLU A 270 24.23 -2.52 -3.36
N LYS A 271 24.54 -2.12 -4.61
CA LYS A 271 25.14 -3.00 -5.62
C LYS A 271 26.53 -3.49 -5.23
N LEU A 272 27.32 -2.63 -4.59
CA LEU A 272 28.71 -2.96 -4.20
C LEU A 272 28.77 -3.90 -3.00
N PHE A 273 27.88 -3.70 -2.02
CA PHE A 273 27.93 -4.41 -0.74
C PHE A 273 26.84 -5.47 -0.57
N GLY A 274 25.92 -5.64 -1.52
CA GLY A 274 24.81 -6.58 -1.42
C GLY A 274 23.82 -6.22 -0.30
N LEU A 275 23.70 -4.93 0.05
CA LEU A 275 22.84 -4.44 1.12
C LEU A 275 21.57 -3.83 0.54
N GLU A 276 20.52 -3.74 1.35
CA GLU A 276 19.32 -2.97 1.04
C GLU A 276 19.20 -1.78 1.99
N LEU A 277 19.23 -0.56 1.45
CA LEU A 277 19.22 0.70 2.20
C LEU A 277 17.86 1.41 2.20
N SER A 278 16.82 0.79 1.64
CA SER A 278 15.46 1.30 1.74
C SER A 278 14.94 1.27 3.17
N LYS A 279 14.06 2.21 3.51
CA LYS A 279 13.46 2.26 4.84
C LYS A 279 12.56 1.03 5.04
N LYS A 280 12.67 0.40 6.19
CA LYS A 280 11.85 -0.73 6.64
C LYS A 280 11.08 -0.33 7.89
N HIS A 281 9.77 -0.58 7.91
CA HIS A 281 8.94 -0.34 9.09
C HIS A 281 8.60 -1.66 9.81
N TYR A 282 9.52 -2.59 9.77
CA TYR A 282 9.46 -3.90 10.42
C TYR A 282 10.87 -4.35 10.81
N LYS A 283 10.94 -5.32 11.69
CA LYS A 283 12.17 -6.04 12.02
C LYS A 283 12.06 -7.46 11.47
N LEU A 284 12.84 -7.76 10.43
CA LEU A 284 12.90 -9.13 9.92
C LEU A 284 13.55 -10.02 10.98
N ILE A 285 12.97 -11.19 11.22
CA ILE A 285 13.50 -12.23 12.09
C ILE A 285 13.87 -13.45 11.28
N GLU A 286 14.88 -14.21 11.73
CA GLU A 286 15.39 -15.43 11.08
C GLU A 286 14.37 -16.58 11.05
#